data_4398922aafff4fc74380b0917fd79f80
#
_entry.id   4398922aafff4fc74380b0917fd79f80
#
_cell.length_a   1.000
_cell.length_b   1.000
_cell.length_c   1.000
_cell.angle_alpha   90.00
_cell.angle_beta   90.00
_cell.angle_gamma   90.00
#
_symmetry.space_group_name_H-M   'P 1'
#
loop_
_entity.id
_entity.type
_entity.pdbx_description
1 polymer ?
#
loop_
_entity_poly.entity_id
_entity_poly.type
_entity_poly.pdbx_seq_one_letter_code
_entity_poly.pdbx_strand_id
1 'polypeptide(L)'
;ILEGIHKLDEFELGKRFLLDSDPIMRGLIKSHEIEKMPTRKDNLGGLVQIIINQQLSNKAAATIFHRFESLFSGQITSSKILALSEPNFAAAGISRPKASYI
;
A
#
# COMPACT_ATOMS: atom_id res chain seq x y z
N ILE A 1 11.86 27.35 15.32
CA ILE A 1 12.22 27.77 13.96
C ILE A 1 12.75 26.57 13.18
N LEU A 2 13.73 25.86 13.72
CA LEU A 2 14.24 24.62 13.11
C LEU A 2 13.17 23.54 13.05
N GLU A 3 12.30 23.46 14.03
CA GLU A 3 11.17 22.53 14.04
C GLU A 3 10.20 22.79 12.90
N GLY A 4 9.97 24.03 12.51
CA GLY A 4 9.12 24.39 11.38
C GLY A 4 9.70 23.90 10.05
N ILE A 5 11.02 23.94 9.90
CA ILE A 5 11.73 23.45 8.71
C ILE A 5 11.66 21.92 8.63
N HIS A 6 11.81 21.24 9.75
CA HIS A 6 11.75 19.77 9.83
C HIS A 6 10.34 19.20 9.62
N LYS A 7 9.30 20.04 9.73
CA LYS A 7 7.90 19.62 9.46
C LYS A 7 7.57 19.50 7.98
N LEU A 8 8.40 20.06 7.09
CA LEU A 8 8.23 19.87 5.65
C LEU A 8 8.77 18.48 5.29
N ASP A 9 7.88 17.59 4.94
CA ASP A 9 8.27 16.25 4.51
C ASP A 9 8.77 16.25 3.06
N GLU A 10 9.32 15.12 2.64
CA GLU A 10 9.87 14.96 1.29
C GLU A 10 8.83 15.17 0.20
N PHE A 11 7.57 14.81 0.46
CA PHE A 11 6.47 15.01 -0.48
C PHE A 11 6.25 16.50 -0.76
N GLU A 12 6.17 17.32 0.28
CA GLU A 12 5.99 18.77 0.13
C GLU A 12 7.19 19.44 -0.54
N LEU A 13 8.41 19.01 -0.19
CA LEU A 13 9.63 19.51 -0.81
C LEU A 13 9.67 19.16 -2.29
N GLY A 14 9.34 17.93 -2.66
CA GLY A 14 9.28 17.48 -4.05
C GLY A 14 8.21 18.24 -4.85
N LYS A 15 7.05 18.45 -4.28
CA LYS A 15 5.96 19.20 -4.89
C LYS A 15 6.39 20.65 -5.17
N ARG A 16 7.02 21.31 -4.21
CA ARG A 16 7.55 22.68 -4.38
C ARG A 16 8.63 22.76 -5.45
N PHE A 17 9.54 21.78 -5.46
CA PHE A 17 10.57 21.71 -6.48
C PHE A 17 9.97 21.66 -7.87
N LEU A 18 8.98 20.81 -8.10
CA LEU A 18 8.30 20.69 -9.38
C LEU A 18 7.52 21.95 -9.76
N LEU A 19 6.90 22.62 -8.79
CA LEU A 19 6.20 23.87 -9.00
C LEU A 19 7.16 24.98 -9.51
N ASP A 20 8.39 24.98 -9.00
CA ASP A 20 9.38 26.02 -9.33
C ASP A 20 10.16 25.72 -10.59
N SER A 21 10.42 24.44 -10.90
CA SER A 21 11.37 24.04 -11.94
C SER A 21 10.73 23.51 -13.23
N ASP A 22 9.47 23.04 -13.17
CA ASP A 22 8.82 22.42 -14.34
C ASP A 22 7.47 23.10 -14.63
N PRO A 23 7.40 23.90 -15.74
CA PRO A 23 6.15 24.61 -16.08
C PRO A 23 4.97 23.67 -16.36
N ILE A 24 5.21 22.50 -16.94
CA ILE A 24 4.14 21.53 -17.23
C ILE A 24 3.59 20.94 -15.92
N MET A 25 4.49 20.51 -15.05
CA MET A 25 4.08 19.98 -13.75
C MET A 25 3.43 21.04 -12.88
N ARG A 26 3.90 22.29 -12.98
CA ARG A 26 3.25 23.42 -12.29
C ARG A 26 1.78 23.55 -12.67
N GLY A 27 1.48 23.50 -13.97
CA GLY A 27 0.11 23.56 -14.46
C GLY A 27 -0.74 22.40 -13.96
N LEU A 28 -0.21 21.18 -13.97
CA LEU A 28 -0.92 19.99 -13.49
C LEU A 28 -1.17 20.05 -11.98
N ILE A 29 -0.17 20.44 -11.20
CA ILE A 29 -0.30 20.54 -9.74
C ILE A 29 -1.32 21.59 -9.34
N LYS A 30 -1.33 22.76 -10.03
CA LYS A 30 -2.27 23.84 -9.75
C LYS A 30 -3.70 23.50 -10.15
N SER A 31 -3.88 22.67 -11.18
CA SER A 31 -5.21 22.31 -11.69
C SER A 31 -5.81 21.07 -11.01
N HIS A 32 -5.03 20.34 -10.24
CA HIS A 32 -5.46 19.11 -9.57
C HIS A 32 -5.13 19.17 -8.08
N GLU A 33 -5.96 18.55 -7.28
CA GLU A 33 -5.67 18.36 -5.86
C GLU A 33 -4.72 17.17 -5.71
N ILE A 34 -3.51 17.46 -5.22
CA ILE A 34 -2.48 16.44 -5.04
C ILE A 34 -2.38 16.09 -3.57
N GLU A 35 -2.80 14.88 -3.24
CA GLU A 35 -2.74 14.37 -1.88
C GLU A 35 -1.53 13.47 -1.68
N LYS A 36 -0.95 13.55 -0.50
CA LYS A 36 0.12 12.67 -0.10
C LYS A 36 -0.43 11.24 0.06
N MET A 37 0.25 10.27 -0.54
CA MET A 37 -0.11 8.87 -0.36
C MET A 37 0.13 8.45 1.09
N PRO A 38 -0.84 7.77 1.73
CA PRO A 38 -0.66 7.30 3.09
C PRO A 38 0.46 6.28 3.19
N THR A 39 1.24 6.36 4.27
CA THR A 39 2.31 5.42 4.56
C THR A 39 1.79 4.34 5.50
N ARG A 40 1.99 3.09 5.14
CA ARG A 40 1.60 1.96 5.97
C ARG A 40 2.73 1.62 6.95
N LYS A 41 2.38 1.41 8.23
CA LYS A 41 3.35 1.04 9.26
C LYS A 41 3.69 -0.45 9.25
N ASP A 42 2.77 -1.28 8.76
CA ASP A 42 2.93 -2.73 8.65
C ASP A 42 3.47 -3.07 7.27
N ASN A 43 4.79 -3.22 7.15
CA ASN A 43 5.45 -3.48 5.89
C ASN A 43 5.09 -4.85 5.31
N LEU A 44 4.99 -5.88 6.13
CA LEU A 44 4.65 -7.22 5.67
C LEU A 44 3.21 -7.27 5.18
N GLY A 45 2.27 -6.75 5.95
CA GLY A 45 0.87 -6.65 5.54
C GLY A 45 0.70 -5.82 4.28
N GLY A 46 1.46 -4.74 4.15
CA GLY A 46 1.46 -3.91 2.92
C GLY A 46 1.95 -4.67 1.71
N LEU A 47 3.03 -5.45 1.83
CA LEU A 47 3.56 -6.26 0.75
C LEU A 47 2.57 -7.34 0.32
N VAL A 48 1.97 -8.05 1.26
CA VAL A 48 0.94 -9.06 0.99
C VAL A 48 -0.25 -8.42 0.25
N GLN A 49 -0.67 -7.24 0.69
CA GLN A 49 -1.75 -6.52 0.03
C GLN A 49 -1.43 -6.18 -1.41
N ILE A 50 -0.20 -5.75 -1.70
CA ILE A 50 0.26 -5.45 -3.05
C ILE A 50 0.20 -6.70 -3.92
N ILE A 51 0.66 -7.84 -3.43
CA ILE A 51 0.62 -9.10 -4.15
C ILE A 51 -0.82 -9.51 -4.46
N ILE A 52 -1.72 -9.40 -3.49
CA ILE A 52 -3.13 -9.72 -3.66
C ILE A 52 -3.80 -8.81 -4.69
N ASN A 53 -3.43 -7.53 -4.70
CA ASN A 53 -4.03 -6.53 -5.57
C ASN A 53 -3.65 -6.70 -7.04
N GLN A 54 -2.58 -7.42 -7.35
CA GLN A 54 -2.12 -7.58 -8.74
C GLN A 54 -3.22 -8.11 -9.65
N GLN A 55 -3.49 -7.40 -10.75
CA GLN A 55 -4.47 -7.74 -11.77
C GLN A 55 -5.92 -7.86 -11.27
N LEU A 56 -6.23 -7.24 -10.15
CA LEU A 56 -7.57 -7.20 -9.59
C LEU A 56 -8.08 -5.76 -9.48
N SER A 57 -9.41 -5.60 -9.53
CA SER A 57 -10.03 -4.32 -9.19
C SER A 57 -9.83 -4.02 -7.71
N ASN A 58 -9.85 -2.74 -7.34
CA ASN A 58 -9.69 -2.33 -5.95
C ASN A 58 -10.72 -2.99 -5.02
N LYS A 59 -11.96 -3.11 -5.50
CA LYS A 59 -13.05 -3.71 -4.71
C LYS A 59 -12.82 -5.20 -4.48
N ALA A 60 -12.46 -5.94 -5.53
CA ALA A 60 -12.20 -7.38 -5.43
C ALA A 60 -10.98 -7.65 -4.54
N ALA A 61 -9.90 -6.87 -4.73
CA ALA A 61 -8.69 -6.99 -3.94
C ALA A 61 -8.94 -6.71 -2.46
N ALA A 62 -9.72 -5.68 -2.15
CA ALA A 62 -10.07 -5.33 -0.76
C ALA A 62 -10.84 -6.46 -0.08
N THR A 63 -11.78 -7.09 -0.78
CA THR A 63 -12.55 -8.23 -0.25
C THR A 63 -11.64 -9.42 0.06
N ILE A 64 -10.75 -9.74 -0.87
CA ILE A 64 -9.82 -10.87 -0.70
C ILE A 64 -8.83 -10.59 0.43
N PHE A 65 -8.27 -9.39 0.49
CA PHE A 65 -7.34 -9.00 1.54
C PHE A 65 -8.01 -9.03 2.92
N HIS A 66 -9.25 -8.56 3.01
CA HIS A 66 -10.01 -8.61 4.25
C HIS A 66 -10.24 -10.06 4.72
N ARG A 67 -10.56 -10.97 3.82
CA ARG A 67 -10.70 -12.38 4.14
C ARG A 67 -9.38 -13.00 4.59
N PHE A 68 -8.28 -12.64 3.93
CA PHE A 68 -6.95 -13.09 4.31
C PHE A 68 -6.58 -12.57 5.71
N GLU A 69 -6.79 -11.28 5.94
CA GLU A 69 -6.50 -10.65 7.23
C GLU A 69 -7.27 -11.30 8.38
N SER A 70 -8.51 -11.75 8.13
CA SER A 70 -9.34 -12.40 9.14
C SER A 70 -8.84 -13.78 9.57
N LEU A 71 -7.91 -14.38 8.81
CA LEU A 71 -7.26 -15.63 9.24
C LEU A 71 -6.29 -15.43 10.40
N PHE A 72 -5.93 -14.19 10.67
CA PHE A 72 -5.00 -13.84 11.74
C PHE A 72 -5.78 -13.18 12.89
N SER A 73 -5.50 -13.60 14.11
CA SER A 73 -6.07 -12.94 15.30
C SER A 73 -5.14 -11.82 15.73
N GLY A 74 -5.15 -10.70 15.00
CA GLY A 74 -4.28 -9.57 15.24
C GLY A 74 -3.34 -9.30 14.07
N GLN A 75 -2.05 -9.10 14.33
CA GLN A 75 -1.08 -8.70 13.34
C GLN A 75 -0.67 -9.85 12.41
N ILE A 76 -0.50 -9.55 11.12
CA ILE A 76 0.05 -10.46 10.13
C ILE A 76 1.56 -10.59 10.38
N THR A 77 2.04 -11.82 10.61
CA THR A 77 3.45 -12.09 10.84
C THR A 77 3.92 -13.20 9.90
N SER A 78 5.22 -13.23 9.61
CA SER A 78 5.80 -14.24 8.74
C SER A 78 5.59 -15.67 9.28
N SER A 79 5.74 -15.87 10.60
CA SER A 79 5.51 -17.18 11.21
C SER A 79 4.07 -17.65 11.07
N LYS A 80 3.09 -16.74 11.20
CA LYS A 80 1.67 -17.07 11.00
C LYS A 80 1.37 -17.41 9.56
N ILE A 81 1.98 -16.69 8.60
CA ILE A 81 1.83 -16.98 7.17
C ILE A 81 2.36 -18.38 6.85
N LEU A 82 3.55 -18.71 7.35
CA LEU A 82 4.16 -20.02 7.13
C LEU A 82 3.36 -21.18 7.72
N ALA A 83 2.55 -20.89 8.73
CA ALA A 83 1.67 -21.89 9.35
C ALA A 83 0.38 -22.14 8.55
N LEU A 84 0.07 -21.31 7.55
CA LEU A 84 -1.12 -21.47 6.72
C LEU A 84 -0.94 -22.60 5.72
N SER A 85 -2.04 -23.30 5.41
CA SER A 85 -2.09 -24.35 4.40
C SER A 85 -2.71 -23.83 3.11
N GLU A 86 -2.57 -24.57 2.00
CA GLU A 86 -3.21 -24.22 0.73
C GLU A 86 -4.72 -23.97 0.86
N PRO A 87 -5.51 -24.80 1.59
CA PRO A 87 -6.93 -24.52 1.76
C PRO A 87 -7.23 -23.16 2.41
N ASN A 88 -6.37 -22.69 3.30
CA ASN A 88 -6.53 -21.37 3.91
C ASN A 88 -6.45 -20.24 2.87
N PHE A 89 -5.47 -20.33 1.97
CA PHE A 89 -5.32 -19.34 0.89
C PHE A 89 -6.50 -19.39 -0.08
N ALA A 90 -6.91 -20.61 -0.47
CA ALA A 90 -8.03 -20.80 -1.38
C ALA A 90 -9.34 -20.26 -0.79
N ALA A 91 -9.59 -20.49 0.49
CA ALA A 91 -10.77 -19.99 1.19
C ALA A 91 -10.83 -18.45 1.22
N ALA A 92 -9.68 -17.79 1.26
CA ALA A 92 -9.60 -16.33 1.17
C ALA A 92 -9.77 -15.81 -0.26
N GLY A 93 -9.71 -16.68 -1.26
CA GLY A 93 -9.82 -16.30 -2.68
C GLY A 93 -8.49 -15.97 -3.33
N ILE A 94 -7.38 -16.38 -2.71
CA ILE A 94 -6.03 -16.13 -3.23
C ILE A 94 -5.67 -17.22 -4.23
N SER A 95 -5.22 -16.84 -5.44
CA SER A 95 -4.79 -17.77 -6.46
C SER A 95 -3.54 -18.53 -6.04
N ARG A 96 -3.34 -19.72 -6.62
CA ARG A 96 -2.16 -20.55 -6.35
C ARG A 96 -0.83 -19.83 -6.56
N PRO A 97 -0.61 -19.12 -7.70
CA PRO A 97 0.63 -18.38 -7.89
C PRO A 97 0.86 -17.32 -6.82
N LYS A 98 -0.17 -16.56 -6.44
CA LYS A 98 -0.05 -15.54 -5.42
C LYS A 98 0.23 -16.13 -4.04
N ALA A 99 -0.39 -17.25 -3.70
CA ALA A 99 -0.10 -17.97 -2.47
C ALA A 99 1.36 -18.43 -2.42
N SER A 100 1.90 -18.85 -3.55
CA SER A 100 3.31 -19.24 -3.67
C SER A 100 4.26 -18.07 -3.45
N TYR A 101 3.86 -16.85 -3.85
CA TYR A 101 4.69 -15.65 -3.67
C TYR A 101 4.63 -15.11 -2.24
N ILE A 102 3.55 -15.37 -1.53
CA ILE A 102 3.38 -14.94 -0.15
C ILE A 102 4.12 -15.91 0.78
#